data_0b137e5ecf3a95dcc22d209bfbb3636c
#
_entry.id   0b137e5ecf3a95dcc22d209bfbb3636c
#
_cell.length_a   1.000
_cell.length_b   1.000
_cell.length_c   1.000
_cell.angle_alpha   90.00
_cell.angle_beta   90.00
_cell.angle_gamma   90.00
#
_symmetry.space_group_name_H-M   'P 1'
#
loop_
_entity.id
_entity.type
_entity.pdbx_description
1 polymer ?
#
loop_
_entity_poly.entity_id
_entity_poly.type
_entity_poly.pdbx_seq_one_letter_code
_entity_poly.pdbx_strand_id
1 'polypeptide(L)'
;MREIIARALKASKADYTEIRLERREASKVVYRGRELETADVTIDVGGIVRALCKDGGWGIATFNSLEGLEERVEQAYQCARAVQGEPIELAPVPPVEDRITVELEKDFRGISLSEKRRLIEGYNEILLSHDKIQDTHAVYSDTFSRIYYANSEGTFIEEERPLVSIVLVATAREGDNVQRGHEALSLPKGFEAVEGREELAERLSLIHI
;
A
#
# COMPACT_ATOMS: atom_id res chain seq x y z
N MET A 1 -8.64 3.95 17.48
CA MET A 1 -7.45 4.57 16.88
C MET A 1 -7.31 6.03 17.27
N ARG A 2 -8.31 6.83 17.03
CA ARG A 2 -8.32 8.28 17.37
C ARG A 2 -7.88 8.58 18.81
N GLU A 3 -8.40 7.87 19.79
CA GLU A 3 -8.07 8.10 21.22
C GLU A 3 -6.59 7.82 21.53
N ILE A 4 -6.00 6.79 20.93
CA ILE A 4 -4.58 6.44 21.10
C ILE A 4 -3.70 7.57 20.57
N ILE A 5 -3.99 8.02 19.34
CA ILE A 5 -3.23 9.10 18.68
C ILE A 5 -3.40 10.40 19.47
N ALA A 6 -4.63 10.74 19.86
CA ALA A 6 -4.90 11.97 20.62
C ALA A 6 -4.19 11.99 21.99
N ARG A 7 -4.12 10.83 22.67
CA ARG A 7 -3.37 10.70 23.91
C ARG A 7 -1.87 10.89 23.70
N ALA A 8 -1.31 10.30 22.65
CA ALA A 8 0.09 10.45 22.31
C ALA A 8 0.44 11.91 21.95
N LEU A 9 -0.39 12.59 21.16
CA LEU A 9 -0.21 14.01 20.84
C LEU A 9 -0.24 14.89 22.08
N LYS A 10 -1.12 14.62 23.05
CA LYS A 10 -1.19 15.38 24.32
C LYS A 10 0.06 15.21 25.19
N ALA A 11 0.83 14.13 25.01
CA ALA A 11 2.07 13.92 25.73
C ALA A 11 3.26 14.70 25.13
N SER A 12 3.08 15.30 23.95
CA SER A 12 4.14 16.08 23.29
C SER A 12 4.47 17.36 24.05
N LYS A 13 5.77 17.69 24.09
CA LYS A 13 6.34 18.91 24.62
C LYS A 13 6.86 19.85 23.52
N ALA A 14 6.74 19.41 22.26
CA ALA A 14 7.16 20.19 21.10
C ALA A 14 6.17 21.31 20.78
N ASP A 15 6.61 22.33 20.06
CA ASP A 15 5.76 23.42 19.60
C ASP A 15 4.71 22.93 18.59
N TYR A 16 5.07 21.93 17.80
CA TYR A 16 4.15 21.23 16.89
C TYR A 16 4.52 19.74 16.83
N THR A 17 3.51 18.91 16.76
CA THR A 17 3.68 17.45 16.57
C THR A 17 2.63 16.90 15.64
N GLU A 18 3.03 16.04 14.75
CA GLU A 18 2.12 15.28 13.89
C GLU A 18 2.44 13.78 13.93
N ILE A 19 1.40 12.99 13.76
CA ILE A 19 1.48 11.52 13.69
C ILE A 19 0.78 11.08 12.40
N ARG A 20 1.48 10.32 11.57
CA ARG A 20 0.88 9.58 10.46
C ARG A 20 1.03 8.09 10.75
N LEU A 21 -0.09 7.42 10.82
CA LEU A 21 -0.19 5.98 11.02
C LEU A 21 -0.83 5.34 9.79
N GLU A 22 -0.31 4.20 9.36
CA GLU A 22 -0.91 3.37 8.32
C GLU A 22 -1.11 1.94 8.83
N ARG A 23 -2.31 1.41 8.66
CA ARG A 23 -2.62 -0.01 8.78
C ARG A 23 -2.92 -0.54 7.38
N ARG A 24 -2.10 -1.48 6.93
CA ARG A 24 -2.16 -2.06 5.60
C ARG A 24 -2.50 -3.53 5.68
N GLU A 25 -3.56 -3.92 4.97
CA GLU A 25 -3.90 -5.31 4.70
C GLU A 25 -3.61 -5.57 3.22
N ALA A 26 -2.89 -6.65 2.92
CA ALA A 26 -2.53 -6.96 1.54
C ALA A 26 -2.60 -8.47 1.31
N SER A 27 -2.95 -8.84 0.07
CA SER A 27 -2.75 -10.21 -0.38
C SER A 27 -2.04 -10.24 -1.73
N LYS A 28 -1.30 -11.31 -1.96
CA LYS A 28 -0.54 -11.49 -3.19
C LYS A 28 -0.54 -12.95 -3.60
N VAL A 29 -0.76 -13.18 -4.91
CA VAL A 29 -0.61 -14.50 -5.54
C VAL A 29 0.26 -14.34 -6.76
N VAL A 30 1.28 -15.20 -6.89
CA VAL A 30 2.25 -15.17 -7.97
C VAL A 30 2.40 -16.55 -8.57
N TYR A 31 2.22 -16.64 -9.87
CA TYR A 31 2.61 -17.80 -10.69
C TYR A 31 3.81 -17.45 -11.56
N ARG A 32 4.75 -18.39 -11.65
CA ARG A 32 5.83 -18.40 -12.64
C ARG A 32 5.75 -19.69 -13.46
N GLY A 33 5.55 -19.54 -14.74
CA GLY A 33 5.22 -20.72 -15.56
C GLY A 33 4.02 -21.45 -14.95
N ARG A 34 4.15 -22.73 -14.61
CA ARG A 34 3.10 -23.56 -14.00
C ARG A 34 3.18 -23.60 -12.46
N GLU A 35 4.16 -22.97 -11.86
CA GLU A 35 4.41 -23.05 -10.43
C GLU A 35 3.82 -21.88 -9.67
N LEU A 36 3.16 -22.18 -8.56
CA LEU A 36 2.72 -21.17 -7.59
C LEU A 36 3.90 -20.77 -6.71
N GLU A 37 4.46 -19.57 -6.92
CA GLU A 37 5.59 -19.07 -6.14
C GLU A 37 5.16 -18.46 -4.81
N THR A 38 4.02 -17.75 -4.82
CA THR A 38 3.56 -16.99 -3.65
C THR A 38 2.04 -17.08 -3.54
N ALA A 39 1.55 -17.28 -2.33
CA ALA A 39 0.15 -17.08 -1.98
C ALA A 39 0.10 -16.69 -0.49
N ASP A 40 0.08 -15.40 -0.21
CA ASP A 40 0.14 -14.87 1.16
C ASP A 40 -0.85 -13.73 1.41
N VAL A 41 -1.06 -13.48 2.71
CA VAL A 41 -1.82 -12.35 3.24
C VAL A 41 -0.98 -11.73 4.33
N THR A 42 -0.81 -10.41 4.28
CA THR A 42 -0.06 -9.65 5.28
C THR A 42 -0.93 -8.57 5.92
N ILE A 43 -0.68 -8.30 7.19
CA ILE A 43 -1.25 -7.17 7.92
C ILE A 43 -0.09 -6.45 8.59
N ASP A 44 0.15 -5.23 8.18
CA ASP A 44 1.22 -4.39 8.70
C ASP A 44 0.62 -3.14 9.36
N VAL A 45 1.27 -2.68 10.42
CA VAL A 45 1.01 -1.40 11.07
C VAL A 45 2.32 -0.66 11.20
N GLY A 46 2.33 0.59 10.80
CA GLY A 46 3.52 1.41 10.96
C GLY A 46 3.21 2.89 10.83
N GLY A 47 4.14 3.71 11.25
CA GLY A 47 3.94 5.14 11.14
C GLY A 47 5.16 5.96 11.49
N ILE A 48 4.93 7.25 11.51
CA ILE A 48 5.93 8.28 11.77
C ILE A 48 5.35 9.33 12.70
N VAL A 49 6.16 9.74 13.66
CA VAL A 49 5.96 10.93 14.47
C VAL A 49 6.95 11.97 13.98
N ARG A 50 6.47 13.19 13.75
CA ARG A 50 7.32 14.35 13.49
C ARG A 50 7.03 15.40 14.55
N ALA A 51 8.06 15.95 15.15
CA ALA A 51 7.98 16.99 16.15
C ALA A 51 8.83 18.20 15.70
N LEU A 52 8.32 19.40 15.94
CA LEU A 52 9.04 20.65 15.67
C LEU A 52 9.27 21.38 17.00
N CYS A 53 10.52 21.76 17.23
CA CYS A 53 10.89 22.81 18.20
C CYS A 53 11.30 24.04 17.42
N LYS A 54 10.60 25.17 17.64
CA LYS A 54 10.82 26.40 16.85
C LYS A 54 12.27 26.87 16.83
N ASP A 55 12.97 26.64 17.95
CA ASP A 55 14.37 27.05 18.10
C ASP A 55 15.38 25.95 17.71
N GLY A 56 14.90 24.72 17.43
CA GLY A 56 15.76 23.55 17.19
C GLY A 56 15.62 22.92 15.82
N GLY A 57 14.42 22.83 15.31
CA GLY A 57 14.12 22.18 14.05
C GLY A 57 13.26 20.93 14.19
N TRP A 58 13.29 20.08 13.16
CA TRP A 58 12.46 18.88 13.10
C TRP A 58 13.16 17.65 13.68
N GLY A 59 12.41 16.88 14.45
CA GLY A 59 12.78 15.54 14.89
C GLY A 59 11.77 14.50 14.39
N ILE A 60 12.25 13.30 14.13
CA ILE A 60 11.47 12.21 13.55
C ILE A 60 11.69 10.95 14.34
N ALA A 61 10.60 10.21 14.61
CA ALA A 61 10.62 8.85 15.13
C ALA A 61 9.66 7.97 14.32
N THR A 62 10.07 6.76 13.98
CA THR A 62 9.22 5.78 13.30
C THR A 62 8.78 4.68 14.26
N PHE A 63 7.66 4.02 13.95
CA PHE A 63 7.14 2.91 14.75
C PHE A 63 6.44 1.89 13.86
N ASN A 64 6.38 0.66 14.33
CA ASN A 64 5.66 -0.47 13.73
C ASN A 64 4.71 -1.16 14.71
N SER A 65 4.48 -0.54 15.84
CA SER A 65 3.52 -0.94 16.86
C SER A 65 2.89 0.30 17.48
N LEU A 66 1.63 0.19 17.89
CA LEU A 66 0.93 1.26 18.63
C LEU A 66 1.28 1.29 20.11
N GLU A 67 1.90 0.23 20.61
CA GLU A 67 2.41 0.16 21.97
C GLU A 67 3.59 1.13 22.12
N GLY A 68 3.55 1.94 23.17
CA GLY A 68 4.60 2.94 23.43
C GLY A 68 4.62 4.11 22.44
N LEU A 69 3.49 4.47 21.83
CA LEU A 69 3.42 5.61 20.89
C LEU A 69 3.82 6.94 21.54
N GLU A 70 3.50 7.14 22.82
CA GLU A 70 3.92 8.30 23.61
C GLU A 70 5.45 8.39 23.72
N GLU A 71 6.14 7.24 23.84
CA GLU A 71 7.61 7.21 23.86
C GLU A 71 8.20 7.62 22.51
N ARG A 72 7.54 7.30 21.40
CA ARG A 72 7.93 7.76 20.06
C ARG A 72 7.74 9.26 19.89
N VAL A 73 6.70 9.82 20.47
CA VAL A 73 6.50 11.27 20.52
C VAL A 73 7.63 11.94 21.31
N GLU A 74 7.97 11.43 22.48
CA GLU A 74 9.10 11.97 23.26
C GLU A 74 10.42 11.81 22.49
N GLN A 75 10.68 10.68 21.83
CA GLN A 75 11.86 10.47 21.00
C GLN A 75 11.95 11.50 19.87
N ALA A 76 10.86 11.74 19.13
CA ALA A 76 10.83 12.75 18.08
C ALA A 76 11.10 14.15 18.64
N TYR A 77 10.53 14.50 19.81
CA TYR A 77 10.79 15.74 20.50
C TYR A 77 12.27 15.91 20.89
N GLN A 78 12.90 14.88 21.46
CA GLN A 78 14.32 14.93 21.82
C GLN A 78 15.21 15.09 20.58
N CYS A 79 14.87 14.43 19.47
CA CYS A 79 15.56 14.63 18.20
C CYS A 79 15.43 16.07 17.71
N ALA A 80 14.23 16.65 17.78
CA ALA A 80 14.01 18.04 17.38
C ALA A 80 14.85 19.04 18.21
N ARG A 81 14.89 18.84 19.52
CA ARG A 81 15.69 19.68 20.43
C ARG A 81 17.21 19.59 20.20
N ALA A 82 17.68 18.48 19.70
CA ALA A 82 19.11 18.28 19.42
C ALA A 82 19.60 19.03 18.17
N VAL A 83 18.66 19.45 17.31
CA VAL A 83 18.97 20.23 16.11
C VAL A 83 18.98 21.71 16.47
N GLN A 84 20.09 22.39 16.17
CA GLN A 84 20.21 23.84 16.30
C GLN A 84 20.13 24.47 14.90
N GLY A 85 19.28 25.47 14.74
CA GLY A 85 19.08 26.12 13.46
C GLY A 85 18.43 27.50 13.61
N GLU A 86 18.03 28.08 12.50
CA GLU A 86 17.21 29.28 12.50
C GLU A 86 15.79 28.95 12.94
N PRO A 87 15.09 29.91 13.60
CA PRO A 87 13.71 29.72 13.99
C PRO A 87 12.79 29.31 12.83
N ILE A 88 11.97 28.31 13.07
CA ILE A 88 11.00 27.80 12.08
C ILE A 88 9.60 28.21 12.49
N GLU A 89 8.90 28.86 11.59
CA GLU A 89 7.49 29.23 11.76
C GLU A 89 6.65 28.47 10.73
N LEU A 90 5.62 27.76 11.21
CA LEU A 90 4.64 27.09 10.36
C LEU A 90 3.58 28.06 9.88
N ALA A 91 3.18 27.96 8.62
CA ALA A 91 2.03 28.70 8.12
C ALA A 91 0.76 28.30 8.90
N PRO A 92 -0.06 29.25 9.35
CA PRO A 92 -1.29 28.96 10.06
C PRO A 92 -2.29 28.29 9.10
N VAL A 93 -2.75 27.11 9.46
CA VAL A 93 -3.76 26.34 8.73
C VAL A 93 -4.88 25.96 9.69
N PRO A 94 -6.17 26.22 9.36
CA PRO A 94 -7.26 25.78 10.21
C PRO A 94 -7.26 24.27 10.37
N PRO A 95 -7.59 23.73 11.56
CA PRO A 95 -7.67 22.29 11.78
C PRO A 95 -8.76 21.67 10.89
N VAL A 96 -8.48 20.49 10.37
CA VAL A 96 -9.41 19.73 9.53
C VAL A 96 -9.77 18.43 10.25
N GLU A 97 -11.05 18.13 10.31
CA GLU A 97 -11.55 16.82 10.73
C GLU A 97 -12.31 16.20 9.56
N ASP A 98 -11.78 15.11 9.02
CA ASP A 98 -12.38 14.47 7.84
C ASP A 98 -12.21 12.94 7.86
N ARG A 99 -13.12 12.27 7.16
CA ARG A 99 -13.08 10.83 6.96
C ARG A 99 -13.40 10.50 5.50
N ILE A 100 -12.38 10.07 4.79
CA ILE A 100 -12.46 9.69 3.37
C ILE A 100 -12.59 8.17 3.30
N THR A 101 -13.77 7.69 2.90
CA THR A 101 -14.07 6.26 2.74
C THR A 101 -14.31 5.93 1.28
N VAL A 102 -14.03 4.68 0.89
CA VAL A 102 -14.25 4.18 -0.46
C VAL A 102 -15.23 3.02 -0.43
N GLU A 103 -16.33 3.15 -1.17
CA GLU A 103 -17.24 2.03 -1.40
C GLU A 103 -16.68 1.10 -2.47
N LEU A 104 -16.54 -0.18 -2.13
CA LEU A 104 -16.10 -1.23 -3.03
C LEU A 104 -17.31 -2.09 -3.38
N GLU A 105 -17.57 -2.32 -4.66
CA GLU A 105 -18.66 -3.19 -5.12
C GLU A 105 -18.44 -4.63 -4.62
N LYS A 106 -17.20 -5.12 -4.73
CA LYS A 106 -16.80 -6.42 -4.21
C LYS A 106 -15.51 -6.28 -3.38
N ASP A 107 -15.66 -6.12 -2.08
CA ASP A 107 -14.52 -5.94 -1.18
C ASP A 107 -13.60 -7.17 -1.19
N PHE A 108 -12.39 -6.99 -1.70
CA PHE A 108 -11.39 -8.05 -1.84
C PHE A 108 -10.90 -8.60 -0.49
N ARG A 109 -11.12 -7.92 0.63
CA ARG A 109 -10.80 -8.43 1.97
C ARG A 109 -11.71 -9.59 2.38
N GLY A 110 -12.94 -9.63 1.84
CA GLY A 110 -13.88 -10.73 2.00
C GLY A 110 -13.66 -11.90 1.05
N ILE A 111 -12.78 -11.76 0.05
CA ILE A 111 -12.51 -12.79 -0.95
C ILE A 111 -11.42 -13.72 -0.44
N SER A 112 -11.68 -15.03 -0.51
CA SER A 112 -10.70 -16.02 -0.06
C SER A 112 -9.44 -16.03 -0.93
N LEU A 113 -8.28 -16.34 -0.32
CA LEU A 113 -7.01 -16.48 -1.06
C LEU A 113 -7.11 -17.55 -2.16
N SER A 114 -7.90 -18.60 -1.94
CA SER A 114 -8.17 -19.64 -2.93
C SER A 114 -8.92 -19.13 -4.16
N GLU A 115 -9.81 -18.17 -3.99
CA GLU A 115 -10.56 -17.54 -5.08
C GLU A 115 -9.67 -16.59 -5.88
N LYS A 116 -8.87 -15.77 -5.19
CA LYS A 116 -7.83 -14.91 -5.80
C LYS A 116 -6.81 -15.74 -6.59
N ARG A 117 -6.42 -16.88 -6.03
CA ARG A 117 -5.54 -17.83 -6.70
C ARG A 117 -6.18 -18.36 -7.98
N ARG A 118 -7.44 -18.86 -7.94
CA ARG A 118 -8.13 -19.38 -9.13
C ARG A 118 -8.26 -18.34 -10.24
N LEU A 119 -8.50 -17.09 -9.89
CA LEU A 119 -8.58 -16.00 -10.86
C LEU A 119 -7.27 -15.88 -11.66
N ILE A 120 -6.13 -15.70 -10.95
CA ILE A 120 -4.86 -15.46 -11.62
C ILE A 120 -4.28 -16.72 -12.28
N GLU A 121 -4.61 -17.91 -11.73
CA GLU A 121 -4.30 -19.21 -12.35
C GLU A 121 -4.98 -19.32 -13.72
N GLY A 122 -6.27 -18.96 -13.81
CA GLY A 122 -7.01 -18.98 -15.09
C GLY A 122 -6.39 -18.06 -16.13
N TYR A 123 -5.99 -16.85 -15.77
CA TYR A 123 -5.29 -15.95 -16.72
C TYR A 123 -3.93 -16.49 -17.12
N ASN A 124 -3.21 -17.12 -16.20
CA ASN A 124 -1.94 -17.74 -16.48
C ASN A 124 -2.08 -18.97 -17.43
N GLU A 125 -3.13 -19.76 -17.27
CA GLU A 125 -3.44 -20.89 -18.16
C GLU A 125 -3.73 -20.42 -19.59
N ILE A 126 -4.43 -19.31 -19.78
CA ILE A 126 -4.66 -18.70 -21.09
C ILE A 126 -3.31 -18.35 -21.75
N LEU A 127 -2.39 -17.72 -21.01
CA LEU A 127 -1.05 -17.43 -21.53
C LEU A 127 -0.31 -18.70 -21.95
N LEU A 128 -0.31 -19.73 -21.08
CA LEU A 128 0.40 -20.98 -21.30
C LEU A 128 -0.25 -21.90 -22.34
N SER A 129 -1.44 -21.56 -22.83
CA SER A 129 -2.12 -22.33 -23.88
C SER A 129 -1.47 -22.16 -25.26
N HIS A 130 -0.62 -21.13 -25.45
CA HIS A 130 0.01 -20.86 -26.73
C HIS A 130 1.39 -21.52 -26.80
N ASP A 131 1.63 -22.31 -27.86
CA ASP A 131 2.82 -23.20 -28.04
C ASP A 131 4.16 -22.47 -27.96
N LYS A 132 4.19 -21.17 -28.36
CA LYS A 132 5.42 -20.38 -28.39
C LYS A 132 5.74 -19.72 -27.05
N ILE A 133 4.81 -19.70 -26.09
CA ILE A 133 5.05 -19.17 -24.76
C ILE A 133 5.87 -20.16 -23.95
N GLN A 134 7.06 -19.74 -23.54
CA GLN A 134 7.99 -20.56 -22.76
C GLN A 134 7.98 -20.25 -21.28
N ASP A 135 7.72 -19.00 -20.92
CA ASP A 135 7.68 -18.56 -19.52
C ASP A 135 6.60 -17.50 -19.33
N THR A 136 5.97 -17.55 -18.16
CA THR A 136 4.97 -16.57 -17.74
C THR A 136 5.24 -16.09 -16.32
N HIS A 137 4.83 -14.86 -16.03
CA HIS A 137 4.77 -14.35 -14.67
C HIS A 137 3.42 -13.65 -14.49
N ALA A 138 2.53 -14.31 -13.74
CA ALA A 138 1.18 -13.82 -13.50
C ALA A 138 1.04 -13.46 -12.03
N VAL A 139 0.66 -12.21 -11.75
CA VAL A 139 0.57 -11.65 -10.40
C VAL A 139 -0.83 -11.08 -10.18
N TYR A 140 -1.47 -11.52 -9.12
CA TYR A 140 -2.57 -10.83 -8.47
C TYR A 140 -2.05 -10.15 -7.22
N SER A 141 -2.47 -8.94 -6.95
CA SER A 141 -2.25 -8.28 -5.66
C SER A 141 -3.40 -7.36 -5.31
N ASP A 142 -3.72 -7.30 -4.03
CA ASP A 142 -4.59 -6.26 -3.48
C ASP A 142 -3.97 -5.65 -2.23
N THR A 143 -4.36 -4.42 -1.95
CA THR A 143 -3.95 -3.69 -0.77
C THR A 143 -5.08 -2.80 -0.31
N PHE A 144 -5.38 -2.84 0.99
CA PHE A 144 -6.27 -1.90 1.64
C PHE A 144 -5.50 -1.18 2.73
N SER A 145 -5.15 0.08 2.47
CA SER A 145 -4.49 0.94 3.47
C SER A 145 -5.52 1.83 4.15
N ARG A 146 -5.50 1.83 5.49
CA ARG A 146 -6.20 2.82 6.30
C ARG A 146 -5.16 3.73 6.96
N ILE A 147 -5.20 4.99 6.58
CA ILE A 147 -4.24 6.01 7.00
C ILE A 147 -4.93 6.93 7.99
N TYR A 148 -4.25 7.22 9.09
CA TYR A 148 -4.63 8.20 10.08
C TYR A 148 -3.56 9.28 10.12
N TYR A 149 -3.98 10.52 9.97
CA TYR A 149 -3.13 11.68 10.16
C TYR A 149 -3.73 12.55 11.26
N ALA A 150 -2.91 12.98 12.20
CA ALA A 150 -3.33 13.92 13.23
C ALA A 150 -2.16 14.80 13.64
N ASN A 151 -2.48 16.02 14.11
CA ASN A 151 -1.50 16.94 14.62
C ASN A 151 -1.94 17.61 15.93
N SER A 152 -1.00 18.29 16.58
CA SER A 152 -1.23 19.01 17.84
C SER A 152 -2.12 20.25 17.70
N GLU A 153 -2.38 20.70 16.47
CA GLU A 153 -3.26 21.85 16.16
C GLU A 153 -4.73 21.45 15.98
N GLY A 154 -5.05 20.16 16.14
CA GLY A 154 -6.43 19.67 16.15
C GLY A 154 -6.90 19.01 14.85
N THR A 155 -6.05 18.89 13.84
CA THR A 155 -6.37 18.13 12.63
C THR A 155 -6.43 16.64 12.95
N PHE A 156 -7.45 15.95 12.39
CA PHE A 156 -7.59 14.51 12.39
C PHE A 156 -8.23 14.04 11.09
N ILE A 157 -7.49 13.28 10.28
CA ILE A 157 -7.95 12.74 8.99
C ILE A 157 -7.81 11.22 9.02
N GLU A 158 -8.89 10.53 8.65
CA GLU A 158 -8.90 9.08 8.37
C GLU A 158 -9.16 8.87 6.88
N GLU A 159 -8.29 8.12 6.21
CA GLU A 159 -8.38 7.90 4.77
C GLU A 159 -8.25 6.40 4.44
N GLU A 160 -9.15 5.90 3.59
CA GLU A 160 -9.10 4.55 3.03
C GLU A 160 -8.55 4.58 1.61
N ARG A 161 -7.57 3.73 1.33
CA ARG A 161 -6.93 3.59 0.01
C ARG A 161 -6.92 2.13 -0.42
N PRO A 162 -7.97 1.66 -1.09
CA PRO A 162 -7.97 0.36 -1.74
C PRO A 162 -7.17 0.41 -3.04
N LEU A 163 -6.54 -0.71 -3.37
CA LEU A 163 -5.89 -0.92 -4.67
C LEU A 163 -5.95 -2.41 -4.99
N VAL A 164 -6.43 -2.75 -6.20
CA VAL A 164 -6.36 -4.10 -6.74
C VAL A 164 -5.61 -4.10 -8.05
N SER A 165 -4.77 -5.10 -8.29
CA SER A 165 -3.91 -5.16 -9.46
C SER A 165 -3.76 -6.58 -9.98
N ILE A 166 -3.67 -6.68 -11.30
CA ILE A 166 -3.13 -7.85 -12.01
C ILE A 166 -1.99 -7.41 -12.91
N VAL A 167 -0.96 -8.23 -12.98
CA VAL A 167 0.17 -8.06 -13.90
C VAL A 167 0.43 -9.40 -14.57
N LEU A 168 0.41 -9.39 -15.88
CA LEU A 168 0.66 -10.56 -16.71
C LEU A 168 1.89 -10.29 -17.57
N VAL A 169 2.85 -11.21 -17.55
CA VAL A 169 4.04 -11.16 -18.39
C VAL A 169 4.16 -12.50 -19.10
N ALA A 170 4.46 -12.47 -20.38
CA ALA A 170 4.73 -13.66 -21.16
C ALA A 170 6.03 -13.50 -21.95
N THR A 171 6.80 -14.56 -22.04
CA THR A 171 8.00 -14.67 -22.88
C THR A 171 7.78 -15.76 -23.92
N ALA A 172 7.76 -15.37 -25.18
CA ALA A 172 7.61 -16.26 -26.30
C ALA A 172 8.95 -16.47 -27.01
N ARG A 173 9.14 -17.64 -27.62
CA ARG A 173 10.36 -17.98 -28.39
C ARG A 173 10.04 -18.75 -29.64
N GLU A 174 10.69 -18.35 -30.74
CA GLU A 174 10.71 -19.11 -32.00
C GLU A 174 12.15 -19.10 -32.56
N GLY A 175 12.82 -20.23 -32.47
CA GLY A 175 14.25 -20.34 -32.81
C GLY A 175 15.09 -19.42 -31.90
N ASP A 176 15.83 -18.50 -32.52
CA ASP A 176 16.65 -17.50 -31.80
C ASP A 176 15.90 -16.22 -31.48
N ASN A 177 14.68 -16.05 -31.99
CA ASN A 177 13.86 -14.90 -31.70
C ASN A 177 13.13 -15.07 -30.35
N VAL A 178 13.38 -14.18 -29.41
CA VAL A 178 12.74 -14.14 -28.09
C VAL A 178 12.06 -12.79 -27.92
N GLN A 179 10.76 -12.83 -27.63
CA GLN A 179 9.96 -11.64 -27.38
C GLN A 179 9.33 -11.72 -25.98
N ARG A 180 9.23 -10.57 -25.32
CA ARG A 180 8.58 -10.44 -24.02
C ARG A 180 7.53 -9.34 -24.08
N GLY A 181 6.33 -9.65 -23.63
CA GLY A 181 5.24 -8.69 -23.48
C GLY A 181 4.73 -8.64 -22.05
N HIS A 182 3.98 -7.59 -21.75
CA HIS A 182 3.31 -7.45 -20.47
C HIS A 182 1.98 -6.69 -20.62
N GLU A 183 1.03 -7.07 -19.80
CA GLU A 183 -0.23 -6.37 -19.56
C GLU A 183 -0.38 -6.12 -18.07
N ALA A 184 -0.91 -4.95 -17.69
CA ALA A 184 -1.13 -4.61 -16.30
C ALA A 184 -2.42 -3.81 -16.13
N LEU A 185 -3.15 -4.13 -15.08
CA LEU A 185 -4.32 -3.37 -14.62
C LEU A 185 -4.14 -3.09 -13.13
N SER A 186 -4.28 -1.82 -12.73
CA SER A 186 -4.21 -1.41 -11.32
C SER A 186 -5.24 -0.31 -11.08
N LEU A 187 -6.19 -0.56 -10.19
CA LEU A 187 -7.33 0.31 -9.96
C LEU A 187 -7.65 0.46 -8.46
N PRO A 188 -8.05 1.66 -8.01
CA PRO A 188 -8.55 1.90 -6.66
C PRO A 188 -10.01 1.42 -6.51
N LYS A 189 -10.24 0.14 -6.80
CA LYS A 189 -11.54 -0.53 -6.81
C LYS A 189 -11.49 -1.86 -6.04
N GLY A 190 -12.62 -2.56 -5.98
CA GLY A 190 -12.73 -3.89 -5.41
C GLY A 190 -12.32 -5.00 -6.37
N PHE A 191 -12.59 -6.24 -5.96
CA PHE A 191 -12.22 -7.45 -6.72
C PHE A 191 -12.91 -7.52 -8.10
N GLU A 192 -14.09 -6.93 -8.24
CA GLU A 192 -14.84 -6.83 -9.50
C GLU A 192 -14.00 -6.22 -10.65
N ALA A 193 -13.05 -5.36 -10.32
CA ALA A 193 -12.24 -4.68 -11.33
C ALA A 193 -11.28 -5.61 -12.07
N VAL A 194 -10.94 -6.73 -11.47
CA VAL A 194 -9.99 -7.72 -12.03
C VAL A 194 -10.66 -9.02 -12.48
N GLU A 195 -11.96 -9.18 -12.22
CA GLU A 195 -12.76 -10.30 -12.75
C GLU A 195 -13.11 -10.07 -14.21
N GLY A 196 -13.21 -11.15 -15.00
CA GLY A 196 -13.61 -11.09 -16.41
C GLY A 196 -12.64 -10.30 -17.28
N ARG A 197 -11.32 -10.44 -17.03
CA ARG A 197 -10.25 -9.77 -17.78
C ARG A 197 -9.42 -10.73 -18.61
N GLU A 198 -10.03 -11.80 -19.09
CA GLU A 198 -9.41 -12.82 -19.93
C GLU A 198 -8.78 -12.19 -21.18
N GLU A 199 -9.37 -11.13 -21.71
CA GLU A 199 -8.88 -10.39 -22.88
C GLU A 199 -7.45 -9.86 -22.72
N LEU A 200 -7.01 -9.58 -21.48
CA LEU A 200 -5.62 -9.16 -21.22
C LEU A 200 -4.64 -10.31 -21.48
N ALA A 201 -5.00 -11.50 -21.00
CA ALA A 201 -4.18 -12.69 -21.22
C ALA A 201 -4.23 -13.14 -22.68
N GLU A 202 -5.40 -13.07 -23.33
CA GLU A 202 -5.57 -13.41 -24.74
C GLU A 202 -4.73 -12.49 -25.64
N ARG A 203 -4.77 -11.17 -25.46
CA ARG A 203 -3.93 -10.24 -26.20
C ARG A 203 -2.45 -10.54 -26.02
N LEU A 204 -2.05 -10.80 -24.78
CA LEU A 204 -0.65 -11.06 -24.47
C LEU A 204 -0.17 -12.41 -25.03
N SER A 205 -1.04 -13.41 -25.10
CA SER A 205 -0.72 -14.73 -25.69
C SER A 205 -0.40 -14.65 -27.18
N LEU A 206 -0.89 -13.60 -27.85
CA LEU A 206 -0.69 -13.36 -29.30
C LEU A 206 0.58 -12.55 -29.60
N ILE A 207 1.61 -12.61 -28.73
CA ILE A 207 2.88 -11.92 -28.99
C ILE A 207 3.40 -12.29 -30.37
N HIS A 208 3.51 -11.28 -31.24
CA HIS A 208 4.02 -11.49 -32.60
C HIS A 208 5.53 -11.73 -32.58
N ILE A 209 5.91 -12.92 -32.90
CA ILE A 209 7.31 -13.32 -33.10
C ILE A 209 7.67 -13.25 -34.57
#